data_fb2a72af594dfe72ece3474a64b65a9c
#
_entry.id   fb2a72af594dfe72ece3474a64b65a9c
#
_cell.length_a   1.000
_cell.length_b   1.000
_cell.length_c   1.000
_cell.angle_alpha   90.00
_cell.angle_beta   90.00
_cell.angle_gamma   90.00
#
_symmetry.space_group_name_H-M   'P 1'
#
loop_
_entity.id
_entity.type
_entity.pdbx_description
1 polymer ?
#
loop_
_entity_poly.entity_id
_entity_poly.type
_entity_poly.pdbx_seq_one_letter_code
_entity_poly.pdbx_strand_id
1 'polypeptide(L)'
;YEEPYANGTTPNPFYDANDGNPSYLLLNDGHGNFTDATAAAGLEKKRGRRSYSASFADLDGDGDLDLLVVSDFAGVDLYRNDGHGRFTDVTREWVADPHAFGMAHTLADFNRDGRLDLLMIGMTSPAVNRLEHLGLTRPDSTEDRTMRSRMTFGNRLYMSRPGGGFEQTPLSDSIARSGWSWGCSAADFDNDGFPDVYIANGLESNQSVRDYEAEYWLHDQYIANATNHPAAGLYFKTKFTRTRGREYSYGGYEKNRLYLNQGGKSFLEAAYLFGVAIEEDCRNVIAEDLDGDGRVDLVVTTLEIWPKKKQTLRVYKNLLTGSGGNWIAFHFPDHANGKSPIGATVKVHYASHTAIQQIIAGDSYRSQRASSIHFGLGAADRIEKAEIKWPDGQTESIQKTVINASNEIKTPKDKSLGH
;
A
#
# COMPACT_ATOMS: atom_id res chain seq x y z
N TYR A 1 -11.80 -15.56 5.93
CA TYR A 1 -11.21 -16.70 5.24
C TYR A 1 -12.22 -17.84 5.37
N GLU A 2 -13.03 -18.05 4.35
CA GLU A 2 -13.85 -19.25 4.29
C GLU A 2 -12.95 -20.43 3.97
N GLU A 3 -13.11 -21.52 4.73
CA GLU A 3 -12.41 -22.76 4.41
C GLU A 3 -12.76 -23.16 2.97
N PRO A 4 -11.78 -23.31 2.08
CA PRO A 4 -12.06 -23.59 0.66
C PRO A 4 -12.86 -24.88 0.42
N TYR A 5 -13.19 -25.62 1.48
CA TYR A 5 -13.83 -26.95 1.41
C TYR A 5 -15.01 -27.12 2.34
N ALA A 6 -15.49 -26.07 2.99
CA ALA A 6 -16.58 -26.17 3.96
C ALA A 6 -17.82 -26.88 3.40
N ASN A 7 -18.05 -26.82 2.08
CA ASN A 7 -19.24 -27.33 1.42
C ASN A 7 -18.99 -28.38 0.32
N GLY A 8 -17.76 -28.91 0.17
CA GLY A 8 -17.43 -29.88 -0.90
C GLY A 8 -17.54 -29.32 -2.31
N THR A 9 -17.58 -28.00 -2.45
CA THR A 9 -17.60 -27.31 -3.75
C THR A 9 -16.16 -27.04 -4.23
N THR A 10 -16.02 -26.84 -5.53
CA THR A 10 -14.76 -26.39 -6.14
C THR A 10 -14.25 -25.16 -5.38
N PRO A 11 -12.96 -25.07 -5.04
CA PRO A 11 -12.41 -23.90 -4.42
C PRO A 11 -12.73 -22.68 -5.28
N ASN A 12 -13.15 -21.59 -4.65
CA ASN A 12 -13.34 -20.32 -5.34
C ASN A 12 -12.05 -19.95 -6.08
N PRO A 13 -12.14 -19.27 -7.23
CA PRO A 13 -10.95 -18.88 -7.96
C PRO A 13 -10.05 -18.08 -7.01
N PHE A 14 -8.85 -18.61 -6.75
CA PHE A 14 -7.85 -17.95 -5.93
C PHE A 14 -7.21 -16.75 -6.63
N TYR A 15 -7.59 -16.51 -7.89
CA TYR A 15 -6.93 -15.55 -8.75
C TYR A 15 -7.96 -14.66 -9.41
N ASP A 16 -7.69 -13.36 -9.44
CA ASP A 16 -8.56 -12.34 -10.00
C ASP A 16 -9.99 -12.36 -9.41
N ALA A 17 -10.09 -12.65 -8.10
CA ALA A 17 -11.35 -12.88 -7.41
C ALA A 17 -12.24 -11.63 -7.38
N ASN A 18 -13.56 -11.85 -7.55
CA ASN A 18 -14.59 -10.80 -7.50
C ASN A 18 -15.83 -11.32 -6.75
N ASP A 19 -15.60 -12.03 -5.64
CA ASP A 19 -16.57 -12.77 -4.84
C ASP A 19 -16.60 -12.29 -3.37
N GLY A 20 -15.99 -11.15 -3.09
CA GLY A 20 -16.01 -10.50 -1.77
C GLY A 20 -17.29 -9.70 -1.53
N ASN A 21 -17.36 -9.08 -0.36
CA ASN A 21 -18.40 -8.13 -0.05
C ASN A 21 -18.36 -6.94 -1.01
N PRO A 22 -19.53 -6.43 -1.48
CA PRO A 22 -19.53 -5.33 -2.42
C PRO A 22 -18.97 -4.05 -1.80
N SER A 23 -18.12 -3.37 -2.54
CA SER A 23 -17.64 -2.02 -2.25
C SER A 23 -18.63 -0.99 -2.78
N TYR A 24 -18.66 0.21 -2.17
CA TYR A 24 -19.60 1.28 -2.51
C TYR A 24 -18.86 2.60 -2.67
N LEU A 25 -19.21 3.34 -3.72
CA LEU A 25 -18.92 4.78 -3.82
C LEU A 25 -20.16 5.53 -3.34
N LEU A 26 -20.03 6.21 -2.21
CA LEU A 26 -21.11 6.96 -1.60
C LEU A 26 -20.86 8.47 -1.81
N LEU A 27 -21.83 9.16 -2.43
CA LEU A 27 -21.82 10.60 -2.59
C LEU A 27 -22.54 11.28 -1.44
N ASN A 28 -21.85 12.22 -0.78
CA ASN A 28 -22.44 13.08 0.24
C ASN A 28 -23.13 14.28 -0.40
N ASP A 29 -24.35 14.60 0.03
CA ASP A 29 -25.10 15.77 -0.42
C ASP A 29 -24.72 17.09 0.31
N GLY A 30 -23.68 17.03 1.16
CA GLY A 30 -23.27 18.17 2.00
C GLY A 30 -24.12 18.37 3.26
N HIS A 31 -25.18 17.60 3.45
CA HIS A 31 -26.08 17.65 4.62
C HIS A 31 -26.03 16.37 5.46
N GLY A 32 -25.05 15.48 5.17
CA GLY A 32 -24.86 14.22 5.88
C GLY A 32 -25.69 13.05 5.32
N ASN A 33 -26.38 13.20 4.19
CA ASN A 33 -27.00 12.10 3.48
C ASN A 33 -26.08 11.55 2.41
N PHE A 34 -26.09 10.24 2.24
CA PHE A 34 -25.23 9.54 1.29
C PHE A 34 -26.08 8.76 0.28
N THR A 35 -25.69 8.83 -0.99
CA THR A 35 -26.30 8.09 -2.09
C THR A 35 -25.28 7.15 -2.74
N ASP A 36 -25.67 5.90 -2.99
CA ASP A 36 -24.84 4.95 -3.73
C ASP A 36 -24.72 5.37 -5.20
N ALA A 37 -23.54 5.76 -5.60
CA ALA A 37 -23.22 6.17 -6.97
C ALA A 37 -22.37 5.13 -7.71
N THR A 38 -22.12 3.96 -7.14
CA THR A 38 -21.17 2.96 -7.65
C THR A 38 -21.42 2.61 -9.12
N ALA A 39 -22.64 2.28 -9.47
CA ALA A 39 -23.01 1.93 -10.84
C ALA A 39 -22.94 3.13 -11.79
N ALA A 40 -23.44 4.29 -11.36
CA ALA A 40 -23.45 5.53 -12.14
C ALA A 40 -22.01 6.03 -12.41
N ALA A 41 -21.11 5.80 -11.47
CA ALA A 41 -19.69 6.13 -11.57
C ALA A 41 -18.88 5.12 -12.40
N GLY A 42 -19.46 4.01 -12.87
CA GLY A 42 -18.77 3.02 -13.68
C GLY A 42 -17.99 1.95 -12.90
N LEU A 43 -18.19 1.84 -11.58
CA LEU A 43 -17.42 0.96 -10.69
C LEU A 43 -18.09 -0.40 -10.40
N GLU A 44 -19.26 -0.68 -10.99
CA GLU A 44 -20.08 -1.87 -10.69
C GLU A 44 -19.36 -3.19 -11.00
N LYS A 45 -18.58 -3.24 -12.09
CA LYS A 45 -18.01 -4.50 -12.62
C LYS A 45 -17.10 -5.24 -11.65
N LYS A 46 -16.31 -4.51 -10.85
CA LYS A 46 -15.33 -5.06 -9.90
C LYS A 46 -15.66 -4.75 -8.43
N ARG A 47 -16.90 -4.38 -8.13
CA ARG A 47 -17.30 -4.02 -6.77
C ARG A 47 -17.21 -5.18 -5.76
N GLY A 48 -17.21 -6.43 -6.24
CA GLY A 48 -17.05 -7.63 -5.41
C GLY A 48 -15.59 -8.01 -5.13
N ARG A 49 -14.62 -7.13 -5.37
CA ARG A 49 -13.22 -7.36 -4.99
C ARG A 49 -13.08 -7.49 -3.48
N ARG A 50 -12.13 -8.31 -3.01
CA ARG A 50 -11.76 -8.42 -1.59
C ARG A 50 -10.84 -7.26 -1.21
N SER A 51 -11.36 -6.03 -1.24
CA SER A 51 -10.58 -4.80 -1.12
C SER A 51 -10.14 -4.54 0.31
N TYR A 52 -8.88 -4.15 0.47
CA TYR A 52 -8.27 -3.79 1.74
C TYR A 52 -7.81 -2.34 1.83
N SER A 53 -7.49 -1.73 0.70
CA SER A 53 -6.97 -0.37 0.63
C SER A 53 -7.47 0.31 -0.63
N ALA A 54 -7.86 1.58 -0.53
CA ALA A 54 -8.27 2.38 -1.67
C ALA A 54 -7.95 3.85 -1.42
N SER A 55 -7.54 4.56 -2.47
CA SER A 55 -7.26 6.00 -2.40
C SER A 55 -7.69 6.71 -3.66
N PHE A 56 -8.05 7.97 -3.49
CA PHE A 56 -8.17 8.92 -4.58
C PHE A 56 -6.88 9.72 -4.71
N ALA A 57 -6.28 9.72 -5.91
CA ALA A 57 -5.04 10.43 -6.22
C ALA A 57 -5.01 10.82 -7.70
N ASP A 58 -4.33 11.92 -8.02
CA ASP A 58 -4.07 12.36 -9.41
C ASP A 58 -2.92 11.49 -9.97
N LEU A 59 -3.26 10.38 -10.65
CA LEU A 59 -2.29 9.36 -11.08
C LEU A 59 -1.71 9.62 -12.47
N ASP A 60 -2.39 10.40 -13.31
CA ASP A 60 -1.91 10.74 -14.66
C ASP A 60 -1.48 12.20 -14.83
N GLY A 61 -1.69 13.02 -13.80
CA GLY A 61 -1.25 14.41 -13.73
C GLY A 61 -2.22 15.41 -14.38
N ASP A 62 -3.44 14.97 -14.73
CA ASP A 62 -4.45 15.83 -15.36
C ASP A 62 -5.17 16.77 -14.36
N GLY A 63 -5.15 16.42 -13.09
CA GLY A 63 -5.67 17.23 -11.99
C GLY A 63 -6.96 16.69 -11.38
N ASP A 64 -7.54 15.70 -11.99
CA ASP A 64 -8.68 15.00 -11.45
C ASP A 64 -8.22 13.84 -10.54
N LEU A 65 -8.99 13.52 -9.51
CA LEU A 65 -8.63 12.43 -8.64
C LEU A 65 -9.10 11.10 -9.23
N ASP A 66 -8.15 10.28 -9.65
CA ASP A 66 -8.36 8.90 -10.06
C ASP A 66 -8.60 8.00 -8.84
N LEU A 67 -9.05 6.77 -9.07
CA LEU A 67 -9.26 5.80 -8.00
C LEU A 67 -8.30 4.62 -8.15
N LEU A 68 -7.58 4.33 -7.10
CA LEU A 68 -6.74 3.17 -6.91
C LEU A 68 -7.39 2.24 -5.87
N VAL A 69 -7.49 0.95 -6.17
CA VAL A 69 -8.00 -0.07 -5.24
C VAL A 69 -7.03 -1.23 -5.18
N VAL A 70 -6.63 -1.64 -3.97
CA VAL A 70 -5.81 -2.85 -3.74
C VAL A 70 -6.64 -3.91 -3.05
N SER A 71 -6.61 -5.11 -3.62
CA SER A 71 -7.47 -6.21 -3.20
C SER A 71 -6.69 -7.51 -3.05
N ASP A 72 -7.03 -8.26 -2.00
CA ASP A 72 -6.57 -9.64 -1.85
C ASP A 72 -7.14 -10.52 -2.97
N PHE A 73 -6.37 -11.50 -3.43
CA PHE A 73 -6.69 -12.38 -4.55
C PHE A 73 -6.91 -11.69 -5.90
N ALA A 74 -6.52 -10.42 -6.04
CA ALA A 74 -6.65 -9.71 -7.31
C ALA A 74 -5.45 -8.80 -7.61
N GLY A 75 -4.98 -8.04 -6.63
CA GLY A 75 -3.90 -7.07 -6.76
C GLY A 75 -4.42 -5.64 -6.87
N VAL A 76 -3.96 -4.87 -7.85
CA VAL A 76 -4.35 -3.47 -8.04
C VAL A 76 -5.34 -3.30 -9.18
N ASP A 77 -6.37 -2.51 -8.93
CA ASP A 77 -7.28 -1.97 -9.95
C ASP A 77 -7.14 -0.45 -10.00
N LEU A 78 -6.97 0.10 -11.21
CA LEU A 78 -6.79 1.52 -11.48
C LEU A 78 -7.92 2.05 -12.34
N TYR A 79 -8.52 3.16 -11.92
CA TYR A 79 -9.65 3.76 -12.60
C TYR A 79 -9.38 5.24 -12.84
N ARG A 80 -9.35 5.65 -14.12
CA ARG A 80 -9.22 7.05 -14.50
C ARG A 80 -10.55 7.77 -14.36
N ASN A 81 -10.53 8.92 -13.71
CA ASN A 81 -11.65 9.85 -13.63
C ASN A 81 -11.74 10.73 -14.90
N ASP A 82 -12.92 11.10 -15.30
CA ASP A 82 -13.17 12.05 -16.41
C ASP A 82 -13.39 13.51 -15.94
N GLY A 83 -13.06 13.82 -14.68
CA GLY A 83 -13.31 15.11 -14.06
C GLY A 83 -14.77 15.35 -13.63
N HIS A 84 -15.64 14.39 -13.91
CA HIS A 84 -17.07 14.49 -13.59
C HIS A 84 -17.55 13.35 -12.69
N GLY A 85 -16.60 12.62 -12.06
CA GLY A 85 -16.90 11.50 -11.16
C GLY A 85 -17.29 10.21 -11.89
N ARG A 86 -16.95 10.07 -13.15
CA ARG A 86 -17.06 8.84 -13.91
C ARG A 86 -15.69 8.19 -14.06
N PHE A 87 -15.62 6.94 -13.71
CA PHE A 87 -14.38 6.17 -13.68
C PHE A 87 -14.36 5.12 -14.77
N THR A 88 -13.23 5.04 -15.48
CA THR A 88 -12.95 4.03 -16.50
C THR A 88 -11.83 3.13 -15.99
N ASP A 89 -12.06 1.82 -16.01
CA ASP A 89 -11.03 0.83 -15.65
C ASP A 89 -9.89 0.87 -16.68
N VAL A 90 -8.75 1.37 -16.28
CA VAL A 90 -7.52 1.48 -17.09
C VAL A 90 -6.41 0.55 -16.60
N THR A 91 -6.73 -0.38 -15.71
CA THR A 91 -5.76 -1.28 -15.08
C THR A 91 -4.82 -1.92 -16.07
N ARG A 92 -5.35 -2.57 -17.12
CA ARG A 92 -4.53 -3.28 -18.11
C ARG A 92 -3.79 -2.36 -19.09
N GLU A 93 -4.24 -1.12 -19.22
CA GLU A 93 -3.57 -0.10 -20.02
C GLU A 93 -2.38 0.50 -19.24
N TRP A 94 -2.57 0.71 -17.96
CA TRP A 94 -1.61 1.41 -17.12
C TRP A 94 -0.56 0.51 -16.48
N VAL A 95 -0.87 -0.76 -16.19
CA VAL A 95 0.08 -1.71 -15.60
C VAL A 95 0.09 -3.04 -16.35
N ALA A 96 1.27 -3.55 -16.64
CA ALA A 96 1.44 -4.82 -17.37
C ALA A 96 1.05 -6.03 -16.51
N ASP A 97 1.33 -5.99 -15.21
CA ASP A 97 1.04 -7.08 -14.28
C ASP A 97 0.45 -6.51 -12.96
N PRO A 98 -0.88 -6.44 -12.85
CA PRO A 98 -1.54 -5.89 -11.66
C PRO A 98 -1.70 -6.91 -10.53
N HIS A 99 -1.46 -8.20 -10.77
CA HIS A 99 -1.88 -9.28 -9.90
C HIS A 99 -0.99 -9.44 -8.67
N ALA A 100 -1.60 -9.57 -7.51
CA ALA A 100 -0.98 -9.89 -6.23
C ALA A 100 -2.03 -10.38 -5.22
N PHE A 101 -1.59 -10.96 -4.10
CA PHE A 101 -2.35 -10.95 -2.86
C PHE A 101 -2.15 -9.57 -2.22
N GLY A 102 -2.90 -8.59 -2.73
CA GLY A 102 -2.69 -7.19 -2.41
C GLY A 102 -3.32 -6.80 -1.07
N MET A 103 -2.56 -6.13 -0.20
CA MET A 103 -3.00 -5.75 1.14
C MET A 103 -3.06 -4.23 1.34
N ALA A 104 -2.11 -3.50 0.76
CA ALA A 104 -1.97 -2.07 0.96
C ALA A 104 -1.27 -1.40 -0.21
N HIS A 105 -1.24 -0.08 -0.19
CA HIS A 105 -0.44 0.72 -1.11
C HIS A 105 0.09 1.98 -0.42
N THR A 106 1.07 2.60 -1.05
CA THR A 106 1.49 3.98 -0.77
C THR A 106 1.96 4.64 -2.06
N LEU A 107 1.85 5.96 -2.12
CA LEU A 107 2.27 6.77 -3.25
C LEU A 107 3.39 7.72 -2.82
N ALA A 108 4.49 7.74 -3.57
CA ALA A 108 5.59 8.66 -3.36
C ALA A 108 6.40 8.83 -4.67
N ASP A 109 7.17 9.88 -4.79
CA ASP A 109 8.10 10.11 -5.91
C ASP A 109 9.46 9.49 -5.56
N PHE A 110 9.59 8.17 -5.79
CA PHE A 110 10.77 7.42 -5.36
C PHE A 110 12.04 7.71 -6.16
N ASN A 111 11.92 8.27 -7.35
CA ASN A 111 13.05 8.61 -8.22
C ASN A 111 13.28 10.12 -8.38
N ARG A 112 12.44 10.95 -7.75
CA ARG A 112 12.48 12.42 -7.79
C ARG A 112 12.32 12.99 -9.20
N ASP A 113 11.43 12.40 -9.98
CA ASP A 113 11.12 12.89 -11.32
C ASP A 113 9.89 13.82 -11.37
N GLY A 114 9.28 14.11 -10.23
CA GLY A 114 8.15 15.00 -10.08
C GLY A 114 6.79 14.37 -10.36
N ARG A 115 6.70 13.02 -10.31
CA ARG A 115 5.47 12.24 -10.45
C ARG A 115 5.32 11.27 -9.28
N LEU A 116 4.08 10.92 -8.97
CA LEU A 116 3.80 9.93 -7.94
C LEU A 116 3.93 8.52 -8.50
N ASP A 117 4.83 7.74 -7.91
CA ASP A 117 4.96 6.32 -8.15
C ASP A 117 4.06 5.54 -7.20
N LEU A 118 3.71 4.32 -7.57
CA LEU A 118 2.84 3.45 -6.80
C LEU A 118 3.60 2.25 -6.24
N LEU A 119 3.63 2.09 -4.93
CA LEU A 119 4.04 0.85 -4.28
C LEU A 119 2.80 0.10 -3.80
N MET A 120 2.53 -1.06 -4.40
CA MET A 120 1.53 -2.03 -3.92
C MET A 120 2.21 -3.06 -3.03
N ILE A 121 1.67 -3.28 -1.85
CA ILE A 121 2.12 -4.31 -0.91
C ILE A 121 1.37 -5.60 -1.16
N GLY A 122 2.13 -6.67 -1.30
CA GLY A 122 1.60 -8.00 -1.55
C GLY A 122 2.45 -9.08 -0.86
N MET A 123 1.85 -10.25 -0.71
CA MET A 123 2.51 -11.41 -0.14
C MET A 123 3.52 -12.02 -1.10
N THR A 124 4.73 -12.33 -0.62
CA THR A 124 5.65 -13.23 -1.32
C THR A 124 5.63 -14.62 -0.69
N SER A 125 5.70 -15.66 -1.52
CA SER A 125 5.72 -17.03 -1.04
C SER A 125 6.98 -17.79 -1.45
N PRO A 126 7.91 -18.02 -0.51
CA PRO A 126 9.03 -18.92 -0.74
C PRO A 126 8.60 -20.36 -1.03
N ALA A 127 7.47 -20.80 -0.48
CA ALA A 127 6.91 -22.13 -0.73
C ALA A 127 6.47 -22.27 -2.20
N VAL A 128 5.76 -21.31 -2.76
CA VAL A 128 5.38 -21.32 -4.18
C VAL A 128 6.60 -21.35 -5.08
N ASN A 129 7.60 -20.49 -4.84
CA ASN A 129 8.83 -20.48 -5.63
C ASN A 129 9.52 -21.85 -5.65
N ARG A 130 9.51 -22.54 -4.51
CA ARG A 130 10.08 -23.90 -4.38
C ARG A 130 9.27 -24.94 -5.12
N LEU A 131 7.94 -24.88 -5.03
CA LEU A 131 7.04 -25.77 -5.76
C LEU A 131 7.16 -25.59 -7.27
N GLU A 132 7.27 -24.35 -7.75
CA GLU A 132 7.49 -24.04 -9.17
C GLU A 132 8.83 -24.61 -9.66
N HIS A 133 9.92 -24.43 -8.89
CA HIS A 133 11.24 -24.97 -9.22
C HIS A 133 11.24 -26.50 -9.30
N LEU A 134 10.48 -27.16 -8.44
CA LEU A 134 10.32 -28.63 -8.43
C LEU A 134 9.33 -29.13 -9.50
N GLY A 135 8.71 -28.26 -10.28
CA GLY A 135 7.69 -28.63 -11.25
C GLY A 135 6.40 -29.16 -10.62
N LEU A 136 6.18 -28.88 -9.35
CA LEU A 136 5.01 -29.31 -8.60
C LEU A 136 3.87 -28.30 -8.81
N THR A 137 3.29 -28.33 -9.97
CA THR A 137 2.20 -27.45 -10.42
C THR A 137 1.02 -28.26 -10.94
N ARG A 138 -0.14 -27.63 -11.09
CA ARG A 138 -1.29 -28.28 -11.76
C ARG A 138 -0.94 -28.60 -13.21
N PRO A 139 -0.89 -29.88 -13.59
CA PRO A 139 -0.53 -30.26 -14.95
C PRO A 139 -1.63 -29.91 -15.98
N ASP A 140 -2.87 -29.72 -15.50
CA ASP A 140 -4.09 -29.54 -16.28
C ASP A 140 -4.45 -28.05 -16.52
N SER A 141 -3.74 -27.11 -15.89
CA SER A 141 -4.00 -25.67 -16.04
C SER A 141 -2.72 -24.85 -16.09
N THR A 142 -2.42 -24.35 -17.29
CA THR A 142 -1.32 -23.38 -17.47
C THR A 142 -1.67 -22.02 -16.87
N GLU A 143 -2.94 -21.65 -16.88
CA GLU A 143 -3.42 -20.37 -16.32
C GLU A 143 -3.21 -20.33 -14.82
N ASP A 144 -3.68 -21.32 -14.05
CA ASP A 144 -3.49 -21.39 -12.61
C ASP A 144 -2.02 -21.33 -12.22
N ARG A 145 -1.16 -22.05 -12.94
CA ARG A 145 0.28 -22.03 -12.71
C ARG A 145 0.87 -20.63 -12.89
N THR A 146 0.53 -19.98 -14.00
CA THR A 146 1.00 -18.63 -14.31
C THR A 146 0.51 -17.63 -13.27
N MET A 147 -0.76 -17.71 -12.90
CA MET A 147 -1.37 -16.81 -11.91
C MET A 147 -0.80 -17.04 -10.52
N ARG A 148 -0.53 -18.27 -10.10
CA ARG A 148 0.07 -18.55 -8.79
C ARG A 148 1.39 -17.79 -8.60
N SER A 149 2.29 -17.85 -9.58
CA SER A 149 3.56 -17.11 -9.53
C SER A 149 3.38 -15.60 -9.55
N ARG A 150 2.41 -15.09 -10.30
CA ARG A 150 2.10 -13.65 -10.34
C ARG A 150 1.53 -13.15 -9.02
N MET A 151 0.59 -13.92 -8.44
CA MET A 151 -0.06 -13.56 -7.17
C MET A 151 0.91 -13.55 -5.99
N THR A 152 1.89 -14.45 -6.00
CA THR A 152 2.89 -14.60 -4.92
C THR A 152 4.22 -13.91 -5.21
N PHE A 153 4.26 -13.02 -6.18
CA PHE A 153 5.47 -12.26 -6.53
C PHE A 153 5.97 -11.41 -5.35
N GLY A 154 5.06 -10.87 -4.58
CA GLY A 154 5.33 -9.97 -3.47
C GLY A 154 4.91 -8.53 -3.77
N ASN A 155 5.65 -7.57 -3.22
CA ASN A 155 5.40 -6.16 -3.44
C ASN A 155 5.72 -5.77 -4.89
N ARG A 156 4.96 -4.80 -5.41
CA ARG A 156 5.18 -4.27 -6.75
C ARG A 156 5.35 -2.76 -6.69
N LEU A 157 6.54 -2.30 -7.04
CA LEU A 157 6.81 -0.88 -7.23
C LEU A 157 6.62 -0.54 -8.71
N TYR A 158 5.71 0.34 -8.99
CA TYR A 158 5.37 0.82 -10.31
C TYR A 158 5.80 2.27 -10.43
N MET A 159 6.76 2.55 -11.31
CA MET A 159 7.24 3.89 -11.62
C MET A 159 6.30 4.55 -12.62
N SER A 160 5.89 5.77 -12.35
CA SER A 160 4.95 6.51 -13.19
C SER A 160 5.58 6.94 -14.52
N ARG A 161 4.77 6.96 -15.57
CA ARG A 161 5.17 7.40 -16.90
C ARG A 161 4.54 8.74 -17.25
N PRO A 162 5.22 9.59 -18.05
CA PRO A 162 4.60 10.79 -18.59
C PRO A 162 3.31 10.48 -19.36
N GLY A 163 2.22 11.19 -19.05
CA GLY A 163 0.91 11.01 -19.71
C GLY A 163 0.09 9.83 -19.20
N GLY A 164 0.43 9.32 -18.02
CA GLY A 164 -0.32 8.26 -17.35
C GLY A 164 0.26 6.84 -17.51
N GLY A 165 -0.13 5.98 -16.56
CA GLY A 165 0.31 4.60 -16.47
C GLY A 165 1.68 4.44 -15.81
N PHE A 166 2.06 3.18 -15.64
CA PHE A 166 3.19 2.78 -14.81
C PHE A 166 4.02 1.69 -15.47
N GLU A 167 5.27 1.58 -15.05
CA GLU A 167 6.16 0.48 -15.43
C GLU A 167 6.91 -0.08 -14.22
N GLN A 168 7.19 -1.37 -14.25
CA GLN A 168 8.11 -1.98 -13.28
C GLN A 168 9.54 -1.88 -13.82
N THR A 169 10.42 -1.34 -12.99
CA THR A 169 11.85 -1.20 -13.28
C THR A 169 12.66 -2.15 -12.40
N PRO A 170 13.98 -2.30 -12.59
CA PRO A 170 14.82 -3.07 -11.67
C PRO A 170 14.78 -2.59 -10.21
N LEU A 171 14.40 -1.34 -9.96
CA LEU A 171 14.17 -0.82 -8.61
C LEU A 171 13.07 -1.61 -7.89
N SER A 172 12.04 -2.05 -8.60
CA SER A 172 10.97 -2.90 -8.06
C SER A 172 11.47 -4.22 -7.47
N ASP A 173 12.47 -4.85 -8.11
CA ASP A 173 12.98 -6.14 -7.65
C ASP A 173 13.69 -6.06 -6.30
N SER A 174 14.24 -4.90 -5.95
CA SER A 174 14.98 -4.68 -4.70
C SER A 174 14.06 -4.67 -3.45
N ILE A 175 12.77 -4.43 -3.62
CA ILE A 175 11.77 -4.35 -2.54
C ILE A 175 10.68 -5.44 -2.65
N ALA A 176 10.66 -6.21 -3.73
CA ALA A 176 9.58 -7.14 -4.05
C ALA A 176 9.35 -8.22 -3.00
N ARG A 177 10.44 -8.75 -2.41
CA ARG A 177 10.37 -9.97 -1.58
C ARG A 177 10.64 -9.67 -0.12
N SER A 178 9.66 -9.14 0.59
CA SER A 178 9.77 -8.77 2.01
C SER A 178 9.13 -9.76 2.98
N GLY A 179 8.26 -10.65 2.54
CA GLY A 179 7.55 -11.62 3.37
C GLY A 179 6.03 -11.56 3.17
N TRP A 180 5.29 -11.93 4.20
CA TRP A 180 3.84 -11.77 4.26
C TRP A 180 3.51 -10.35 4.69
N SER A 181 3.47 -9.46 3.72
CA SER A 181 3.37 -8.02 3.94
C SER A 181 1.92 -7.54 4.06
N TRP A 182 1.67 -6.62 4.99
CA TRP A 182 0.34 -6.07 5.27
C TRP A 182 0.28 -4.57 5.03
N GLY A 183 1.00 -3.79 5.82
CA GLY A 183 1.02 -2.35 5.78
C GLY A 183 2.36 -1.80 5.33
N CYS A 184 2.36 -0.58 4.84
CA CYS A 184 3.56 0.13 4.46
C CYS A 184 3.41 1.62 4.74
N SER A 185 4.52 2.33 4.80
CA SER A 185 4.53 3.78 4.73
C SER A 185 5.78 4.23 3.99
N ALA A 186 5.60 5.19 3.09
CA ALA A 186 6.69 5.87 2.42
C ALA A 186 6.94 7.22 3.12
N ALA A 187 8.20 7.46 3.52
CA ALA A 187 8.67 8.71 4.11
C ALA A 187 10.18 8.82 3.96
N ASP A 188 10.70 10.00 3.96
CA ASP A 188 12.14 10.27 3.95
C ASP A 188 12.66 10.23 5.41
N PHE A 189 13.09 9.05 5.86
CA PHE A 189 13.50 8.84 7.27
C PHE A 189 14.85 9.44 7.61
N ASP A 190 15.73 9.64 6.63
CA ASP A 190 17.07 10.20 6.84
C ASP A 190 17.24 11.62 6.26
N ASN A 191 16.17 12.19 5.72
CA ASN A 191 16.12 13.54 5.15
C ASN A 191 17.09 13.75 3.97
N ASP A 192 17.40 12.70 3.19
CA ASP A 192 18.27 12.80 2.02
C ASP A 192 17.56 13.30 0.75
N GLY A 193 16.24 13.42 0.80
CA GLY A 193 15.35 13.87 -0.26
C GLY A 193 14.73 12.75 -1.10
N PHE A 194 15.00 11.48 -0.78
CA PHE A 194 14.39 10.33 -1.46
C PHE A 194 13.47 9.57 -0.49
N PRO A 195 12.21 9.32 -0.84
CA PRO A 195 11.34 8.53 0.02
C PRO A 195 11.85 7.11 0.23
N ASP A 196 11.93 6.71 1.49
CA ASP A 196 12.20 5.37 1.98
C ASP A 196 10.90 4.60 2.17
N VAL A 197 10.97 3.30 2.50
CA VAL A 197 9.80 2.46 2.73
C VAL A 197 9.95 1.62 3.99
N TYR A 198 8.95 1.69 4.87
CA TYR A 198 8.79 0.72 5.93
C TYR A 198 7.63 -0.23 5.64
N ILE A 199 7.84 -1.55 5.84
CA ILE A 199 6.86 -2.61 5.54
C ILE A 199 6.64 -3.46 6.79
N ALA A 200 5.38 -3.61 7.17
CA ALA A 200 4.93 -4.48 8.25
C ALA A 200 4.63 -5.89 7.72
N ASN A 201 5.23 -6.89 8.34
CA ASN A 201 5.14 -8.30 7.97
C ASN A 201 4.55 -9.17 9.08
N GLY A 202 4.27 -10.43 8.73
CA GLY A 202 3.82 -11.48 9.63
C GLY A 202 2.31 -11.70 9.59
N LEU A 203 1.86 -12.96 9.57
CA LEU A 203 0.43 -13.29 9.56
C LEU A 203 -0.03 -13.91 10.88
N GLU A 204 0.46 -15.09 11.23
CA GLU A 204 0.10 -15.81 12.44
C GLU A 204 1.32 -16.53 13.01
N SER A 205 2.00 -15.90 13.97
CA SER A 205 3.07 -16.54 14.77
C SER A 205 2.45 -17.41 15.86
N ASN A 206 2.83 -18.71 15.91
CA ASN A 206 2.29 -19.67 16.87
C ASN A 206 3.42 -20.38 17.62
N GLN A 207 3.11 -21.43 18.37
CA GLN A 207 4.04 -22.18 19.20
C GLN A 207 5.29 -22.67 18.46
N SER A 208 5.15 -23.05 17.19
CA SER A 208 6.24 -23.56 16.36
C SER A 208 6.53 -22.65 15.18
N VAL A 209 7.81 -22.48 14.86
CA VAL A 209 8.26 -21.83 13.62
C VAL A 209 7.96 -22.64 12.35
N ARG A 210 7.43 -23.87 12.49
CA ARG A 210 6.95 -24.62 11.33
C ARG A 210 5.81 -23.86 10.69
N ASP A 211 5.95 -23.65 9.40
CA ASP A 211 5.00 -22.87 8.63
C ASP A 211 4.02 -23.76 7.86
N TYR A 212 2.73 -23.40 7.93
CA TYR A 212 1.66 -24.08 7.23
C TYR A 212 1.65 -23.76 5.72
N GLU A 213 2.33 -22.72 5.29
CA GLU A 213 2.28 -22.21 3.92
C GLU A 213 2.59 -23.29 2.87
N ALA A 214 3.62 -24.11 3.10
CA ALA A 214 3.97 -25.18 2.16
C ALA A 214 2.82 -26.18 1.97
N GLU A 215 2.10 -26.51 3.04
CA GLU A 215 0.94 -27.41 2.97
C GLU A 215 -0.28 -26.74 2.36
N TYR A 216 -0.45 -25.44 2.58
CA TYR A 216 -1.47 -24.65 1.94
C TYR A 216 -1.33 -24.69 0.41
N TRP A 217 -0.14 -24.43 -0.13
CA TRP A 217 0.07 -24.45 -1.57
C TRP A 217 0.10 -25.85 -2.20
N LEU A 218 0.46 -26.87 -1.45
CA LEU A 218 0.35 -28.24 -1.93
C LEU A 218 -1.09 -28.68 -2.19
N HIS A 219 -2.06 -28.09 -1.51
CA HIS A 219 -3.45 -28.45 -1.75
C HIS A 219 -3.93 -28.05 -3.14
N ASP A 220 -3.41 -26.97 -3.75
CA ASP A 220 -3.72 -26.61 -5.12
C ASP A 220 -3.49 -27.74 -6.12
N GLN A 221 -2.48 -28.58 -5.90
CA GLN A 221 -2.20 -29.71 -6.74
C GLN A 221 -3.25 -30.81 -6.64
N TYR A 222 -3.78 -31.02 -5.45
CA TYR A 222 -4.65 -32.15 -5.16
C TYR A 222 -6.11 -31.82 -5.35
N ILE A 223 -6.50 -30.58 -5.20
CA ILE A 223 -7.90 -30.20 -5.14
C ILE A 223 -8.50 -30.02 -6.51
N ALA A 224 -7.71 -29.59 -7.48
CA ALA A 224 -8.18 -29.55 -8.86
C ALA A 224 -8.73 -30.90 -9.33
N ASN A 225 -8.15 -31.97 -8.80
CA ASN A 225 -8.64 -33.32 -9.05
C ASN A 225 -9.63 -33.81 -7.99
N ALA A 226 -9.83 -33.03 -6.89
CA ALA A 226 -10.60 -33.48 -5.72
C ALA A 226 -12.09 -33.18 -5.82
N THR A 227 -12.57 -32.45 -6.83
CA THR A 227 -14.01 -32.31 -7.08
C THR A 227 -14.71 -33.68 -7.18
N ASN A 228 -13.94 -34.74 -7.50
CA ASN A 228 -14.41 -36.12 -7.57
C ASN A 228 -13.93 -36.98 -6.41
N HIS A 229 -13.19 -36.44 -5.43
CA HIS A 229 -12.61 -37.20 -4.32
C HIS A 229 -12.94 -36.59 -2.96
N PRO A 230 -14.15 -36.83 -2.39
CA PRO A 230 -14.55 -36.31 -1.09
C PRO A 230 -13.60 -36.63 0.06
N ALA A 231 -12.92 -37.77 -0.03
CA ALA A 231 -11.93 -38.19 0.97
C ALA A 231 -10.70 -37.29 1.00
N ALA A 232 -10.25 -36.76 -0.15
CA ALA A 232 -9.14 -35.81 -0.21
C ALA A 232 -9.53 -34.47 0.41
N GLY A 233 -10.73 -33.97 0.09
CA GLY A 233 -11.26 -32.74 0.70
C GLY A 233 -11.36 -32.85 2.23
N LEU A 234 -11.86 -33.99 2.75
CA LEU A 234 -11.91 -34.25 4.20
C LEU A 234 -10.52 -34.32 4.83
N TYR A 235 -9.54 -34.92 4.16
CA TYR A 235 -8.16 -34.98 4.61
C TYR A 235 -7.57 -33.57 4.77
N PHE A 236 -7.68 -32.72 3.75
CA PHE A 236 -7.15 -31.37 3.79
C PHE A 236 -7.87 -30.50 4.82
N LYS A 237 -9.19 -30.59 4.91
CA LYS A 237 -9.96 -29.90 5.96
C LYS A 237 -9.48 -30.30 7.35
N THR A 238 -9.30 -31.59 7.59
CA THR A 238 -8.84 -32.11 8.89
C THR A 238 -7.43 -31.64 9.20
N LYS A 239 -6.54 -31.64 8.21
CA LYS A 239 -5.16 -31.21 8.34
C LYS A 239 -5.07 -29.71 8.59
N PHE A 240 -5.81 -28.89 7.84
CA PHE A 240 -5.91 -27.46 8.04
C PHE A 240 -6.36 -27.11 9.46
N THR A 241 -7.43 -27.76 9.95
CA THR A 241 -7.96 -27.50 11.29
C THR A 241 -7.01 -27.94 12.40
N ARG A 242 -6.17 -28.97 12.16
CA ARG A 242 -5.19 -29.46 13.14
C ARG A 242 -3.91 -28.65 13.20
N THR A 243 -3.43 -28.17 12.06
CA THR A 243 -2.12 -27.51 11.97
C THR A 243 -2.21 -26.02 12.16
N ARG A 244 -3.17 -25.37 11.50
CA ARG A 244 -3.35 -23.94 11.61
C ARG A 244 -3.96 -23.57 12.97
N GLY A 245 -3.35 -22.59 13.64
CA GLY A 245 -3.86 -22.03 14.89
C GLY A 245 -3.62 -22.89 16.14
N ARG A 246 -2.91 -24.02 16.03
CA ARG A 246 -2.60 -24.87 17.20
C ARG A 246 -1.11 -25.02 17.45
N GLU A 247 -0.36 -25.43 16.44
CA GLU A 247 1.08 -25.71 16.59
C GLU A 247 1.92 -24.98 15.55
N TYR A 248 1.45 -24.88 14.30
CA TYR A 248 2.19 -24.30 13.20
C TYR A 248 1.88 -22.82 13.07
N SER A 249 2.88 -22.07 12.69
CA SER A 249 2.71 -20.68 12.24
C SER A 249 2.21 -20.65 10.79
N TYR A 250 1.79 -19.49 10.35
CA TYR A 250 1.41 -19.21 8.96
C TYR A 250 1.92 -17.82 8.57
N GLY A 251 2.99 -17.74 7.77
CA GLY A 251 3.69 -16.48 7.52
C GLY A 251 4.09 -15.78 8.83
N GLY A 252 4.45 -16.57 9.85
CA GLY A 252 4.78 -16.07 11.18
C GLY A 252 6.27 -15.84 11.38
N TYR A 253 6.61 -15.05 12.42
CA TYR A 253 7.98 -14.68 12.80
C TYR A 253 8.75 -13.95 11.68
N GLU A 254 8.03 -13.37 10.75
CA GLU A 254 8.61 -12.57 9.67
C GLU A 254 8.91 -11.16 10.16
N LYS A 255 10.14 -10.71 9.92
CA LYS A 255 10.58 -9.39 10.36
C LYS A 255 10.05 -8.28 9.47
N ASN A 256 9.66 -7.18 10.09
CA ASN A 256 9.41 -5.94 9.37
C ASN A 256 10.67 -5.47 8.65
N ARG A 257 10.47 -4.69 7.57
CA ARG A 257 11.55 -4.20 6.71
C ARG A 257 11.57 -2.68 6.68
N LEU A 258 12.76 -2.12 6.71
CA LEU A 258 13.03 -0.72 6.40
C LEU A 258 13.97 -0.68 5.20
N TYR A 259 13.50 -0.11 4.12
CA TYR A 259 14.26 0.04 2.88
C TYR A 259 14.64 1.50 2.70
N LEU A 260 15.93 1.82 2.88
CA LEU A 260 16.47 3.14 2.60
C LEU A 260 16.73 3.27 1.10
N ASN A 261 16.20 4.33 0.51
CA ASN A 261 16.31 4.62 -0.92
C ASN A 261 17.70 5.17 -1.25
N GLN A 262 18.40 4.52 -2.14
CA GLN A 262 19.76 4.90 -2.55
C GLN A 262 19.70 5.76 -3.83
N GLY A 263 19.12 6.94 -3.71
CA GLY A 263 19.08 7.92 -4.79
C GLY A 263 18.20 7.50 -5.99
N GLY A 264 17.10 6.79 -5.75
CA GLY A 264 16.20 6.31 -6.79
C GLY A 264 16.73 5.13 -7.62
N LYS A 265 17.81 4.49 -7.21
CA LYS A 265 18.48 3.43 -8.00
C LYS A 265 18.35 2.04 -7.40
N SER A 266 18.31 1.95 -6.08
CA SER A 266 18.16 0.71 -5.33
C SER A 266 17.64 1.02 -3.92
N PHE A 267 17.20 -0.01 -3.20
CA PHE A 267 16.89 0.07 -1.79
C PHE A 267 17.88 -0.75 -0.96
N LEU A 268 18.30 -0.19 0.17
CA LEU A 268 19.11 -0.89 1.18
C LEU A 268 18.20 -1.30 2.35
N GLU A 269 18.09 -2.61 2.60
CA GLU A 269 17.36 -3.11 3.77
C GLU A 269 18.16 -2.84 5.05
N ALA A 270 17.59 -2.11 5.98
CA ALA A 270 18.27 -1.58 7.16
C ALA A 270 17.50 -1.76 8.48
N ALA A 271 16.33 -2.43 8.48
CA ALA A 271 15.47 -2.53 9.66
C ALA A 271 16.19 -3.11 10.88
N TYR A 272 17.04 -4.11 10.69
CA TYR A 272 17.82 -4.72 11.76
C TYR A 272 18.84 -3.73 12.37
N LEU A 273 19.50 -2.95 11.53
CA LEU A 273 20.51 -1.98 11.95
C LEU A 273 19.91 -0.87 12.82
N PHE A 274 18.67 -0.49 12.55
CA PHE A 274 17.98 0.58 13.27
C PHE A 274 17.03 0.07 14.39
N GLY A 275 17.02 -1.26 14.64
CA GLY A 275 16.22 -1.84 15.71
C GLY A 275 14.71 -1.83 15.47
N VAL A 276 14.28 -1.72 14.21
CA VAL A 276 12.87 -1.70 13.81
C VAL A 276 12.45 -2.98 13.04
N ALA A 277 13.31 -4.00 13.01
CA ALA A 277 13.01 -5.32 12.48
C ALA A 277 12.19 -6.14 13.48
N ILE A 278 10.94 -5.76 13.71
CA ILE A 278 10.02 -6.38 14.65
C ILE A 278 9.65 -7.77 14.16
N GLU A 279 9.61 -8.77 15.04
CA GLU A 279 9.20 -10.16 14.72
C GLU A 279 7.72 -10.46 15.05
N GLU A 280 7.08 -9.60 15.83
CA GLU A 280 5.65 -9.75 16.10
C GLU A 280 4.85 -9.56 14.79
N ASP A 281 3.76 -10.29 14.64
CA ASP A 281 2.86 -10.13 13.51
C ASP A 281 2.34 -8.70 13.46
N CYS A 282 2.72 -7.94 12.44
CA CYS A 282 2.37 -6.52 12.30
C CYS A 282 1.29 -6.30 11.23
N ARG A 283 0.59 -5.17 11.32
CA ARG A 283 -0.48 -4.82 10.38
C ARG A 283 -0.38 -3.39 9.87
N ASN A 284 -0.71 -2.44 10.73
CA ASN A 284 -0.79 -1.03 10.35
C ASN A 284 0.55 -0.35 10.56
N VAL A 285 0.87 0.58 9.67
CA VAL A 285 2.04 1.44 9.76
C VAL A 285 1.64 2.86 9.43
N ILE A 286 2.14 3.82 10.22
CA ILE A 286 2.10 5.25 9.92
C ILE A 286 3.49 5.80 10.15
N ALA A 287 3.97 6.62 9.24
CA ALA A 287 5.18 7.42 9.37
C ALA A 287 4.78 8.90 9.47
N GLU A 288 5.17 9.56 10.55
CA GLU A 288 4.84 10.97 10.85
C GLU A 288 5.88 11.54 11.82
N ASP A 289 6.19 12.82 11.68
CA ASP A 289 7.00 13.55 12.68
C ASP A 289 6.11 13.90 13.88
N LEU A 290 6.16 13.07 14.93
CA LEU A 290 5.22 13.13 16.04
C LEU A 290 5.58 14.21 17.08
N ASP A 291 6.84 14.60 17.17
CA ASP A 291 7.29 15.58 18.17
C ASP A 291 7.81 16.89 17.54
N GLY A 292 7.74 17.04 16.22
CA GLY A 292 8.07 18.26 15.49
C GLY A 292 9.58 18.52 15.39
N ASP A 293 10.40 17.47 15.54
CA ASP A 293 11.85 17.60 15.47
C ASP A 293 12.43 17.47 14.05
N GLY A 294 11.56 17.23 13.06
CA GLY A 294 11.92 17.12 11.64
C GLY A 294 12.40 15.74 11.22
N ARG A 295 12.32 14.77 12.09
CA ARG A 295 12.61 13.37 11.78
C ARG A 295 11.33 12.57 11.84
N VAL A 296 11.03 11.88 10.75
CA VAL A 296 9.80 11.09 10.67
C VAL A 296 9.90 9.86 11.55
N ASP A 297 8.97 9.72 12.48
CA ASP A 297 8.83 8.62 13.43
C ASP A 297 7.97 7.49 12.84
N LEU A 298 7.91 6.32 13.54
CA LEU A 298 7.08 5.18 13.14
C LEU A 298 6.06 4.81 14.21
N VAL A 299 4.83 4.59 13.78
CA VAL A 299 3.77 3.97 14.58
C VAL A 299 3.37 2.66 13.94
N VAL A 300 3.50 1.55 14.66
CA VAL A 300 3.24 0.19 14.16
C VAL A 300 2.28 -0.54 15.11
N THR A 301 1.28 -1.21 14.55
CA THR A 301 0.39 -2.09 15.33
C THR A 301 0.80 -3.55 15.18
N THR A 302 0.78 -4.30 16.29
CA THR A 302 0.99 -5.75 16.30
C THR A 302 -0.29 -6.50 16.64
N LEU A 303 -0.43 -7.71 16.14
CA LEU A 303 -1.53 -8.63 16.44
C LEU A 303 -0.97 -10.02 16.67
N GLU A 304 -0.57 -10.31 17.90
CA GLU A 304 -0.08 -11.62 18.31
C GLU A 304 -1.24 -12.55 18.69
N ILE A 305 -1.17 -13.80 18.31
CA ILE A 305 -2.14 -14.84 18.72
C ILE A 305 -1.58 -15.80 19.76
N TRP A 306 -0.27 -15.94 19.84
CA TRP A 306 0.46 -16.83 20.74
C TRP A 306 1.47 -16.08 21.62
N PRO A 307 1.69 -16.50 22.87
CA PRO A 307 0.96 -17.51 23.64
C PRO A 307 -0.42 -17.05 24.09
N LYS A 308 -0.70 -15.76 23.94
CA LYS A 308 -1.99 -15.15 24.29
C LYS A 308 -2.29 -14.06 23.27
N LYS A 309 -3.56 -14.01 22.84
CA LYS A 309 -4.01 -12.94 21.93
C LYS A 309 -3.74 -11.56 22.53
N LYS A 310 -2.96 -10.76 21.83
CA LYS A 310 -2.53 -9.43 22.26
C LYS A 310 -2.43 -8.50 21.06
N GLN A 311 -2.88 -7.27 21.24
CA GLN A 311 -2.63 -6.16 20.31
C GLN A 311 -1.76 -5.13 21.02
N THR A 312 -0.76 -4.61 20.32
CA THR A 312 0.14 -3.57 20.86
C THR A 312 0.32 -2.46 19.84
N LEU A 313 0.32 -1.23 20.31
CA LEU A 313 0.78 -0.07 19.56
C LEU A 313 2.24 0.17 19.95
N ARG A 314 3.12 0.18 18.95
CA ARG A 314 4.54 0.52 19.12
C ARG A 314 4.80 1.86 18.45
N VAL A 315 5.48 2.74 19.18
CA VAL A 315 5.92 4.04 18.67
C VAL A 315 7.43 4.07 18.73
N TYR A 316 8.07 4.33 17.61
CA TYR A 316 9.52 4.44 17.49
C TYR A 316 9.88 5.86 17.13
N LYS A 317 10.60 6.52 18.03
CA LYS A 317 11.19 7.82 17.75
C LYS A 317 12.42 7.64 16.85
N ASN A 318 12.47 8.42 15.78
CA ASN A 318 13.61 8.45 14.87
C ASN A 318 14.78 9.23 15.53
N LEU A 319 15.89 8.52 15.74
CA LEU A 319 17.12 9.09 16.34
C LEU A 319 18.26 9.20 15.33
N LEU A 320 17.99 9.11 14.03
CA LEU A 320 19.02 9.26 13.01
C LEU A 320 19.58 10.68 13.03
N THR A 321 20.85 10.79 13.44
CA THR A 321 21.55 12.08 13.55
C THR A 321 22.63 12.28 12.49
N GLY A 322 22.85 11.27 11.63
CA GLY A 322 24.03 11.20 10.76
C GLY A 322 23.92 11.86 9.40
N SER A 323 22.72 12.00 8.85
CA SER A 323 22.53 12.58 7.51
C SER A 323 22.58 14.10 7.52
N GLY A 324 22.24 14.76 8.64
CA GLY A 324 22.27 16.22 8.76
C GLY A 324 21.43 16.95 7.69
N GLY A 325 20.50 16.24 7.06
CA GLY A 325 19.66 16.77 6.00
C GLY A 325 18.73 17.85 6.50
N ASN A 326 18.63 18.94 5.74
CA ASN A 326 17.56 19.91 5.97
C ASN A 326 16.22 19.32 5.54
N TRP A 327 15.14 19.89 6.05
CA TRP A 327 13.79 19.44 5.77
C TRP A 327 12.81 20.61 5.69
N ILE A 328 11.62 20.35 5.16
CA ILE A 328 10.49 21.26 5.24
C ILE A 328 9.21 20.45 5.34
N ALA A 329 8.33 20.85 6.24
CA ALA A 329 7.01 20.26 6.34
C ALA A 329 5.91 21.29 6.12
N PHE A 330 4.77 20.80 5.62
CA PHE A 330 3.55 21.58 5.42
C PHE A 330 2.41 20.87 6.15
N HIS A 331 1.78 21.60 7.06
CA HIS A 331 0.63 21.12 7.81
C HIS A 331 -0.65 21.79 7.30
N PHE A 332 -1.66 20.99 7.05
CA PHE A 332 -2.96 21.42 6.58
C PHE A 332 -3.96 21.25 7.71
N PRO A 333 -4.37 22.35 8.37
CA PRO A 333 -5.37 22.24 9.43
C PRO A 333 -6.69 21.76 8.84
N ASP A 334 -7.29 20.77 9.50
CA ASP A 334 -8.55 20.19 9.07
C ASP A 334 -9.65 21.24 8.99
N HIS A 335 -10.28 21.34 7.81
CA HIS A 335 -11.54 22.04 7.58
C HIS A 335 -11.62 23.52 7.99
N ALA A 336 -10.51 24.26 8.03
CA ALA A 336 -10.52 25.67 8.44
C ALA A 336 -11.52 26.54 7.64
N ASN A 337 -11.99 26.08 6.46
CA ASN A 337 -12.97 26.76 5.60
C ASN A 337 -13.94 25.78 4.91
N GLY A 338 -14.14 24.57 5.45
CA GLY A 338 -15.08 23.58 4.87
C GLY A 338 -14.53 22.76 3.68
N LYS A 339 -13.29 23.02 3.24
CA LYS A 339 -12.63 22.24 2.19
C LYS A 339 -11.69 21.20 2.80
N SER A 340 -11.74 19.97 2.29
CA SER A 340 -10.79 18.92 2.63
C SER A 340 -9.46 19.17 1.93
N PRO A 341 -8.32 19.00 2.58
CA PRO A 341 -7.02 19.01 1.92
C PRO A 341 -6.69 17.72 1.16
N ILE A 342 -7.51 16.67 1.29
CA ILE A 342 -7.30 15.41 0.59
C ILE A 342 -7.29 15.65 -0.92
N GLY A 343 -6.25 15.15 -1.59
CA GLY A 343 -5.99 15.38 -3.01
C GLY A 343 -5.13 16.62 -3.30
N ALA A 344 -4.87 17.48 -2.30
CA ALA A 344 -3.94 18.59 -2.49
C ALA A 344 -2.52 18.08 -2.71
N THR A 345 -1.87 18.60 -3.75
CA THR A 345 -0.51 18.22 -4.15
C THR A 345 0.44 19.37 -3.88
N VAL A 346 1.53 19.13 -3.16
CA VAL A 346 2.60 20.09 -2.94
C VAL A 346 3.80 19.75 -3.79
N LYS A 347 4.36 20.77 -4.45
CA LYS A 347 5.63 20.70 -5.18
C LYS A 347 6.63 21.65 -4.54
N VAL A 348 7.82 21.13 -4.27
CA VAL A 348 8.94 21.92 -3.73
C VAL A 348 10.11 21.87 -4.71
N HIS A 349 10.59 23.06 -5.11
CA HIS A 349 11.75 23.19 -6.01
C HIS A 349 12.96 23.62 -5.20
N TYR A 350 14.03 22.83 -5.26
CA TYR A 350 15.28 23.09 -4.54
C TYR A 350 16.46 22.39 -5.23
N ALA A 351 17.65 22.98 -5.21
CA ALA A 351 18.89 22.42 -5.74
C ALA A 351 18.73 21.80 -7.15
N SER A 352 17.94 22.44 -8.04
CA SER A 352 17.59 21.96 -9.38
C SER A 352 16.75 20.69 -9.42
N HIS A 353 16.14 20.31 -8.31
CA HIS A 353 15.19 19.18 -8.20
C HIS A 353 13.77 19.67 -7.92
N THR A 354 12.82 18.81 -8.23
CA THR A 354 11.41 19.01 -7.86
C THR A 354 10.98 17.77 -7.09
N ALA A 355 10.56 17.95 -5.84
CA ALA A 355 9.90 16.91 -5.07
C ALA A 355 8.39 17.14 -5.04
N ILE A 356 7.61 16.09 -5.08
CA ILE A 356 6.15 16.11 -5.08
C ILE A 356 5.61 15.16 -4.01
N GLN A 357 4.60 15.61 -3.29
CA GLN A 357 3.76 14.76 -2.45
C GLN A 357 2.32 15.21 -2.52
N GLN A 358 1.39 14.27 -2.31
CA GLN A 358 -0.04 14.54 -2.27
C GLN A 358 -0.61 14.09 -0.92
N ILE A 359 -1.59 14.83 -0.40
CA ILE A 359 -2.37 14.42 0.76
C ILE A 359 -3.36 13.35 0.32
N ILE A 360 -3.15 12.14 0.80
CA ILE A 360 -3.89 10.95 0.41
C ILE A 360 -4.62 10.40 1.63
N ALA A 361 -5.89 10.04 1.44
CA ALA A 361 -6.64 9.27 2.42
C ALA A 361 -6.61 7.79 2.04
N GLY A 362 -6.41 6.92 3.03
CA GLY A 362 -6.58 5.48 2.86
C GLY A 362 -5.35 4.72 2.35
N ASP A 363 -4.18 5.36 2.28
CA ASP A 363 -2.92 4.66 2.02
C ASP A 363 -2.53 3.76 3.22
N SER A 364 -1.59 2.81 2.99
CA SER A 364 -1.27 1.74 3.94
C SER A 364 -2.43 0.77 4.19
N TYR A 365 -2.32 -0.10 5.20
CA TYR A 365 -3.34 -1.07 5.57
C TYR A 365 -4.25 -0.48 6.64
N ARG A 366 -5.49 -0.11 6.26
CA ARG A 366 -6.52 0.40 7.19
C ARG A 366 -5.98 1.50 8.12
N SER A 367 -5.20 2.41 7.56
CA SER A 367 -4.58 3.52 8.27
C SER A 367 -4.94 4.85 7.63
N GLN A 368 -4.75 5.93 8.38
CA GLN A 368 -4.90 7.29 7.90
C GLN A 368 -3.80 8.13 8.53
N ARG A 369 -3.00 8.80 7.71
CA ARG A 369 -2.00 9.76 8.15
C ARG A 369 -2.63 11.12 8.50
N ALA A 370 -1.88 11.97 9.19
CA ALA A 370 -2.25 13.37 9.34
C ALA A 370 -2.27 14.08 7.98
N SER A 371 -3.00 15.20 7.91
CA SER A 371 -2.97 16.08 6.74
C SER A 371 -1.68 16.91 6.76
N SER A 372 -0.55 16.24 6.63
CA SER A 372 0.80 16.80 6.63
C SER A 372 1.62 16.22 5.48
N ILE A 373 2.60 17.00 5.04
CA ILE A 373 3.56 16.62 4.00
C ILE A 373 4.95 16.99 4.49
N HIS A 374 5.90 16.06 4.41
CA HIS A 374 7.28 16.24 4.82
C HIS A 374 8.23 15.96 3.65
N PHE A 375 9.14 16.88 3.39
CA PHE A 375 10.21 16.73 2.41
C PHE A 375 11.57 16.83 3.09
N GLY A 376 12.41 15.81 2.96
CA GLY A 376 13.84 15.96 3.15
C GLY A 376 14.44 16.78 2.00
N LEU A 377 15.41 17.58 2.31
CA LEU A 377 16.07 18.46 1.36
C LEU A 377 17.57 18.13 1.17
N GLY A 378 18.05 17.12 1.91
CA GLY A 378 19.47 16.80 1.95
C GLY A 378 20.31 17.99 2.38
N ALA A 379 21.35 18.31 1.64
CA ALA A 379 22.23 19.45 1.92
C ALA A 379 21.69 20.82 1.48
N ALA A 380 20.51 20.87 0.84
CA ALA A 380 19.95 22.15 0.39
C ALA A 380 19.50 23.02 1.57
N ASP A 381 20.06 24.22 1.66
CA ASP A 381 19.81 25.20 2.72
C ASP A 381 18.68 26.21 2.41
N ARG A 382 18.06 26.06 1.24
CA ARG A 382 16.94 26.88 0.80
C ARG A 382 16.10 26.15 -0.24
N ILE A 383 14.84 26.53 -0.32
CA ILE A 383 13.96 26.19 -1.44
C ILE A 383 13.85 27.40 -2.39
N GLU A 384 13.66 27.12 -3.68
CA GLU A 384 13.50 28.14 -4.73
C GLU A 384 12.03 28.55 -4.83
N LYS A 385 11.14 27.57 -4.70
CA LYS A 385 9.68 27.75 -4.82
C LYS A 385 8.95 26.59 -4.14
N ALA A 386 7.80 26.87 -3.56
CA ALA A 386 6.83 25.86 -3.18
C ALA A 386 5.45 26.23 -3.74
N GLU A 387 4.75 25.23 -4.25
CA GLU A 387 3.44 25.36 -4.88
C GLU A 387 2.50 24.30 -4.35
N ILE A 388 1.23 24.68 -4.24
CA ILE A 388 0.14 23.75 -3.93
C ILE A 388 -0.86 23.76 -5.08
N LYS A 389 -1.23 22.58 -5.58
CA LYS A 389 -2.36 22.35 -6.48
C LYS A 389 -3.48 21.73 -5.66
N TRP A 390 -4.60 22.40 -5.58
CA TRP A 390 -5.79 21.95 -4.87
C TRP A 390 -6.61 20.98 -5.73
N PRO A 391 -7.48 20.13 -5.14
CA PRO A 391 -8.33 19.20 -5.89
C PRO A 391 -9.32 19.89 -6.85
N ASP A 392 -9.60 21.17 -6.67
CA ASP A 392 -10.43 21.97 -7.57
C ASP A 392 -9.64 22.58 -8.76
N GLY A 393 -8.38 22.15 -8.94
CA GLY A 393 -7.48 22.60 -10.00
C GLY A 393 -6.80 23.96 -9.74
N GLN A 394 -7.13 24.66 -8.64
CA GLN A 394 -6.46 25.92 -8.32
C GLN A 394 -5.01 25.65 -7.90
N THR A 395 -4.09 26.50 -8.38
CA THR A 395 -2.67 26.45 -8.00
C THR A 395 -2.28 27.74 -7.30
N GLU A 396 -1.57 27.62 -6.18
CA GLU A 396 -1.09 28.74 -5.39
C GLU A 396 0.41 28.57 -5.09
N SER A 397 1.15 29.69 -5.09
CA SER A 397 2.51 29.70 -4.54
C SER A 397 2.47 29.85 -3.04
N ILE A 398 3.14 28.96 -2.32
CA ILE A 398 3.29 29.06 -0.86
C ILE A 398 4.33 30.14 -0.56
N GLN A 399 3.89 31.19 0.08
CA GLN A 399 4.74 32.32 0.44
C GLN A 399 5.37 32.14 1.82
N LYS A 400 6.58 32.66 2.01
CA LYS A 400 7.28 32.70 3.32
C LYS A 400 7.50 31.33 3.96
N THR A 401 7.97 30.41 3.15
CA THR A 401 8.39 29.08 3.63
C THR A 401 9.64 29.18 4.51
N VAL A 402 9.67 28.37 5.57
CA VAL A 402 10.81 28.25 6.48
C VAL A 402 11.28 26.81 6.46
N ILE A 403 12.55 26.59 6.12
CA ILE A 403 13.17 25.27 6.20
C ILE A 403 13.44 24.89 7.68
N ASN A 404 13.58 23.60 7.93
CA ASN A 404 13.72 23.03 9.26
C ASN A 404 12.56 23.46 10.19
N ALA A 405 11.38 23.54 9.61
CA ALA A 405 10.15 23.94 10.29
C ALA A 405 8.91 23.35 9.62
N SER A 406 7.85 23.18 10.41
CA SER A 406 6.50 22.93 9.89
C SER A 406 5.82 24.25 9.55
N ASN A 407 5.36 24.36 8.29
CA ASN A 407 4.71 25.53 7.74
C ASN A 407 3.19 25.28 7.66
N GLU A 408 2.40 26.09 8.36
CA GLU A 408 0.94 25.97 8.32
C GLU A 408 0.36 26.52 7.02
N ILE A 409 -0.41 25.70 6.30
CA ILE A 409 -1.09 26.07 5.06
C ILE A 409 -2.54 26.44 5.36
N LYS A 410 -2.94 27.61 4.92
CA LYS A 410 -4.33 28.06 5.02
C LYS A 410 -5.09 27.62 3.78
N THR A 411 -6.13 26.80 3.95
CA THR A 411 -7.04 26.46 2.84
C THR A 411 -7.68 27.73 2.25
N PRO A 412 -7.84 27.83 0.92
CA PRO A 412 -8.49 28.97 0.30
C PRO A 412 -9.90 29.17 0.86
N LYS A 413 -10.26 30.43 1.12
CA LYS A 413 -11.64 30.75 1.48
C LYS A 413 -12.56 30.45 0.31
N ASP A 414 -13.63 29.70 0.58
CA ASP A 414 -14.66 29.47 -0.42
C ASP A 414 -15.26 30.82 -0.90
N LYS A 415 -15.01 31.17 -2.16
CA LYS A 415 -15.55 32.40 -2.75
C LYS A 415 -17.05 32.26 -3.05
N SER A 416 -17.64 31.07 -2.89
CA SER A 416 -19.04 30.76 -3.26
C SER A 416 -20.07 31.02 -2.16
N LEU A 417 -19.66 31.32 -0.93
CA LEU A 417 -20.56 31.64 0.20
C LEU A 417 -20.74 33.18 0.38
N GLY A 418 -20.68 33.92 -0.66
CA GLY A 418 -21.16 35.32 -0.69
C GLY A 418 -22.67 35.35 -0.99
N HIS A 419 -23.50 35.46 0.04
CA HIS A 419 -24.94 35.69 0.16
C HIS A 419 -25.83 35.65 -1.09
#